data_aafd084924ca54eee475b2accfc45b0f
#
_entry.id   aafd084924ca54eee475b2accfc45b0f
#
_cell.length_a   1.000
_cell.length_b   1.000
_cell.length_c   1.000
_cell.angle_alpha   90.00
_cell.angle_beta   90.00
_cell.angle_gamma   90.00
#
_symmetry.space_group_name_H-M   'P 1'
#
loop_
_entity.id
_entity.type
_entity.pdbx_description
1 polymer ?
#
loop_
_entity_poly.entity_id
_entity_poly.type
_entity_poly.pdbx_seq_one_letter_code
_entity_poly.pdbx_strand_id
1 'polypeptide(L)'
;MRHVKLPGGDAVPVLGLGTWGMGEAGSSGPHMVAALTLGLELGMTLIDTAEMYGEGCAEELVGKAVAGRRDAVFIVSKVYPHNATRRGTIAACERSLKRLGTDRIDLYLLHWRGEVPLAETLDAFVALQRSGKIRHYGVSNFDLGDMEEWIRLAGGAATATD
;
A
#
# COMPACT_ATOMS: atom_id res chain seq x y z
N MET A 1 -0.75 9.32 -20.43
CA MET A 1 0.42 8.74 -19.72
C MET A 1 0.60 7.27 -20.13
N ARG A 2 1.85 6.76 -20.23
CA ARG A 2 2.12 5.34 -20.51
C ARG A 2 1.73 4.50 -19.28
N HIS A 3 1.21 3.29 -19.50
CA HIS A 3 0.84 2.33 -18.47
C HIS A 3 1.64 1.04 -18.60
N VAL A 4 1.84 0.35 -17.50
CA VAL A 4 2.37 -1.01 -17.43
C VAL A 4 1.36 -1.92 -16.74
N LYS A 5 1.37 -3.21 -17.08
CA LYS A 5 0.55 -4.21 -16.39
C LYS A 5 1.33 -4.82 -15.24
N LEU A 6 0.72 -4.84 -14.07
CA LEU A 6 1.21 -5.59 -12.92
C LEU A 6 0.95 -7.10 -13.12
N PRO A 7 1.68 -7.98 -12.43
CA PRO A 7 1.42 -9.44 -12.48
C PRO A 7 -0.05 -9.81 -12.18
N GLY A 8 -0.73 -9.06 -11.31
CA GLY A 8 -2.15 -9.22 -11.00
C GLY A 8 -3.12 -8.79 -12.10
N GLY A 9 -2.62 -8.23 -13.23
CA GLY A 9 -3.41 -7.83 -14.39
C GLY A 9 -3.84 -6.38 -14.43
N ASP A 10 -3.73 -5.64 -13.34
CA ASP A 10 -4.06 -4.20 -13.30
C ASP A 10 -3.06 -3.37 -14.12
N ALA A 11 -3.59 -2.38 -14.83
CA ALA A 11 -2.77 -1.41 -15.55
C ALA A 11 -2.58 -0.16 -14.68
N VAL A 12 -1.32 0.17 -14.40
CA VAL A 12 -0.95 1.36 -13.63
C VAL A 12 -0.09 2.31 -14.45
N PRO A 13 -0.14 3.63 -14.21
CA PRO A 13 0.75 4.57 -14.88
C PRO A 13 2.20 4.30 -14.48
N VAL A 14 3.15 4.54 -15.39
CA VAL A 14 4.59 4.38 -15.12
C VAL A 14 5.15 5.45 -14.19
N LEU A 15 4.42 6.52 -13.95
CA LEU A 15 4.74 7.59 -13.01
C LEU A 15 3.63 7.69 -11.97
N GLY A 16 3.98 7.54 -10.70
CA GLY A 16 3.08 7.63 -9.56
C GLY A 16 3.48 8.74 -8.59
N LEU A 17 2.71 8.87 -7.53
CA LEU A 17 2.90 9.85 -6.45
C LEU A 17 3.36 9.12 -5.20
N GLY A 18 4.58 9.43 -4.72
CA GLY A 18 5.08 8.97 -3.42
C GLY A 18 4.70 9.97 -2.32
N THR A 19 4.39 9.46 -1.15
CA THR A 19 3.96 10.30 -0.01
C THR A 19 4.92 10.26 1.19
N TRP A 20 6.10 9.69 1.04
CA TRP A 20 7.10 9.70 2.09
C TRP A 20 7.49 11.15 2.43
N GLY A 21 7.57 11.46 3.72
CA GLY A 21 7.79 12.82 4.24
C GLY A 21 6.54 13.71 4.29
N MET A 22 5.41 13.25 3.75
CA MET A 22 4.14 13.95 3.90
C MET A 22 3.53 13.72 5.30
N GLY A 23 2.95 14.77 5.86
CA GLY A 23 2.31 14.71 7.19
C GLY A 23 3.29 14.82 8.36
N GLU A 24 4.57 15.04 8.12
CA GLU A 24 5.55 15.32 9.18
C GLU A 24 5.40 16.74 9.76
N ALA A 25 5.95 16.96 10.97
CA ALA A 25 5.88 18.24 11.65
C ALA A 25 6.42 19.39 10.77
N GLY A 26 5.66 20.47 10.66
CA GLY A 26 6.01 21.64 9.83
C GLY A 26 5.52 21.57 8.38
N SER A 27 4.94 20.46 7.96
CA SER A 27 4.37 20.34 6.62
C SER A 27 2.94 20.92 6.52
N SER A 28 2.63 21.61 5.41
CA SER A 28 1.28 22.16 5.19
C SER A 28 0.35 21.13 4.57
N GLY A 29 -0.53 20.53 5.38
CA GLY A 29 -1.52 19.54 4.92
C GLY A 29 -2.34 19.99 3.70
N PRO A 30 -2.89 21.22 3.64
CA PRO A 30 -3.63 21.70 2.47
C PRO A 30 -2.79 21.75 1.18
N HIS A 31 -1.53 22.17 1.25
CA HIS A 31 -0.64 22.20 0.08
C HIS A 31 -0.31 20.79 -0.41
N MET A 32 -0.13 19.83 0.50
CA MET A 32 0.12 18.43 0.13
C MET A 32 -1.09 17.79 -0.55
N VAL A 33 -2.29 18.02 -0.03
CA VAL A 33 -3.53 17.57 -0.67
C VAL A 33 -3.68 18.20 -2.06
N ALA A 34 -3.39 19.51 -2.21
CA ALA A 34 -3.43 20.18 -3.51
C ALA A 34 -2.42 19.58 -4.50
N ALA A 35 -1.20 19.26 -4.05
CA ALA A 35 -0.17 18.63 -4.88
C ALA A 35 -0.59 17.21 -5.33
N LEU A 36 -1.13 16.38 -4.43
CA LEU A 36 -1.67 15.06 -4.77
C LEU A 36 -2.82 15.18 -5.76
N THR A 37 -3.75 16.10 -5.54
CA THR A 37 -4.89 16.35 -6.43
C THR A 37 -4.44 16.74 -7.82
N LEU A 38 -3.48 17.66 -7.94
CA LEU A 38 -2.90 18.07 -9.23
C LEU A 38 -2.22 16.88 -9.93
N GLY A 39 -1.45 16.07 -9.19
CA GLY A 39 -0.84 14.87 -9.74
C GLY A 39 -1.86 13.90 -10.33
N LEU A 40 -2.97 13.68 -9.62
CA LEU A 40 -4.09 12.85 -10.11
C LEU A 40 -4.72 13.43 -11.38
N GLU A 41 -4.92 14.74 -11.45
CA GLU A 41 -5.46 15.45 -12.63
C GLU A 41 -4.53 15.34 -13.85
N LEU A 42 -3.22 15.26 -13.61
CA LEU A 42 -2.19 15.02 -14.64
C LEU A 42 -2.07 13.54 -15.03
N GLY A 43 -2.87 12.65 -14.44
CA GLY A 43 -2.92 11.22 -14.75
C GLY A 43 -1.96 10.33 -13.96
N MET A 44 -1.31 10.84 -12.89
CA MET A 44 -0.50 10.05 -11.95
C MET A 44 -1.42 9.34 -10.96
N THR A 45 -2.19 8.37 -11.43
CA THR A 45 -3.24 7.70 -10.67
C THR A 45 -2.75 6.55 -9.78
N LEU A 46 -1.45 6.29 -9.72
CA LEU A 46 -0.81 5.42 -8.74
C LEU A 46 -0.33 6.28 -7.55
N ILE A 47 -0.73 5.93 -6.33
CA ILE A 47 -0.24 6.58 -5.10
C ILE A 47 0.41 5.54 -4.20
N ASP A 48 1.65 5.80 -3.80
CA ASP A 48 2.38 5.02 -2.81
C ASP A 48 2.37 5.72 -1.45
N THR A 49 1.86 5.03 -0.44
CA THR A 49 1.84 5.47 0.96
C THR A 49 2.17 4.33 1.91
N ALA A 50 2.18 4.57 3.21
CA ALA A 50 2.36 3.56 4.25
C ALA A 50 1.82 4.04 5.60
N GLU A 51 1.46 3.10 6.51
CA GLU A 51 1.04 3.45 7.87
C GLU A 51 2.15 4.16 8.67
N MET A 52 3.43 3.97 8.30
CA MET A 52 4.55 4.65 8.95
C MET A 52 4.74 6.11 8.51
N TYR A 53 4.27 6.50 7.32
CA TYR A 53 4.55 7.84 6.81
C TYR A 53 3.79 8.89 7.61
N GLY A 54 4.53 9.72 8.36
CA GLY A 54 3.96 10.67 9.29
C GLY A 54 3.01 10.03 10.31
N GLU A 55 3.30 8.78 10.76
CA GLU A 55 2.45 8.02 11.70
C GLU A 55 0.99 7.88 11.23
N GLY A 56 0.80 7.70 9.92
CA GLY A 56 -0.50 7.57 9.27
C GLY A 56 -1.07 8.88 8.72
N CYS A 57 -0.49 10.05 9.03
CA CYS A 57 -0.94 11.33 8.49
C CYS A 57 -0.87 11.36 6.95
N ALA A 58 0.13 10.71 6.33
CA ALA A 58 0.22 10.61 4.88
C ALA A 58 -1.01 9.90 4.28
N GLU A 59 -1.47 8.81 4.89
CA GLU A 59 -2.68 8.11 4.47
C GLU A 59 -3.93 8.99 4.59
N GLU A 60 -4.04 9.83 5.64
CA GLU A 60 -5.15 10.78 5.78
C GLU A 60 -5.13 11.86 4.68
N LEU A 61 -3.94 12.35 4.29
CA LEU A 61 -3.79 13.30 3.18
C LEU A 61 -4.19 12.65 1.85
N VAL A 62 -3.77 11.41 1.62
CA VAL A 62 -4.20 10.62 0.45
C VAL A 62 -5.72 10.46 0.45
N GLY A 63 -6.32 10.07 1.56
CA GLY A 63 -7.77 9.93 1.70
C GLY A 63 -8.53 11.20 1.27
N LYS A 64 -8.05 12.37 1.70
CA LYS A 64 -8.61 13.66 1.30
C LYS A 64 -8.46 13.92 -0.21
N ALA A 65 -7.30 13.59 -0.79
CA ALA A 65 -7.03 13.83 -2.21
C ALA A 65 -7.84 12.90 -3.14
N VAL A 66 -8.14 11.67 -2.73
CA VAL A 66 -8.87 10.68 -3.53
C VAL A 66 -10.38 10.71 -3.30
N ALA A 67 -10.88 11.55 -2.40
CA ALA A 67 -12.31 11.66 -2.11
C ALA A 67 -13.11 11.94 -3.38
N GLY A 68 -14.16 11.14 -3.62
CA GLY A 68 -15.01 11.24 -4.81
C GLY A 68 -14.41 10.67 -6.11
N ARG A 69 -13.15 10.17 -6.09
CA ARG A 69 -12.47 9.59 -7.27
C ARG A 69 -11.74 8.26 -6.98
N ARG A 70 -12.09 7.57 -5.90
CA ARG A 70 -11.40 6.37 -5.42
C ARG A 70 -11.23 5.29 -6.50
N ASP A 71 -12.23 5.08 -7.35
CA ASP A 71 -12.21 4.04 -8.39
C ASP A 71 -11.24 4.34 -9.54
N ALA A 72 -10.80 5.58 -9.68
CA ALA A 72 -9.83 6.00 -10.68
C ALA A 72 -8.38 5.94 -10.18
N VAL A 73 -8.15 5.55 -8.91
CA VAL A 73 -6.83 5.60 -8.26
C VAL A 73 -6.41 4.21 -7.79
N PHE A 74 -5.15 3.85 -8.06
CA PHE A 74 -4.51 2.65 -7.53
C PHE A 74 -3.68 3.04 -6.30
N ILE A 75 -4.08 2.58 -5.12
CA ILE A 75 -3.43 2.89 -3.85
C ILE A 75 -2.57 1.72 -3.41
N VAL A 76 -1.28 2.01 -3.17
CA VAL A 76 -0.35 1.12 -2.48
C VAL A 76 -0.19 1.61 -1.05
N SER A 77 -0.35 0.74 -0.06
CA SER A 77 0.02 1.01 1.33
C SER A 77 0.78 -0.17 1.93
N LYS A 78 1.39 0.04 3.11
CA LYS A 78 2.32 -0.94 3.66
C LYS A 78 2.12 -1.08 5.17
N VAL A 79 2.21 -2.33 5.66
CA VAL A 79 2.20 -2.63 7.09
C VAL A 79 3.62 -2.65 7.66
N TYR A 80 3.80 -2.11 8.85
CA TYR A 80 5.05 -2.19 9.60
C TYR A 80 5.40 -3.64 9.96
N PRO A 81 6.69 -4.03 9.95
CA PRO A 81 7.13 -5.35 10.37
C PRO A 81 6.74 -5.72 11.81
N HIS A 82 6.67 -4.77 12.72
CA HIS A 82 6.23 -5.04 14.11
C HIS A 82 4.73 -5.32 14.21
N ASN A 83 3.95 -4.99 13.19
CA ASN A 83 2.54 -5.35 13.05
C ASN A 83 2.32 -6.61 12.19
N ALA A 84 3.37 -7.32 11.78
CA ALA A 84 3.31 -8.37 10.77
C ALA A 84 2.71 -9.71 11.26
N THR A 85 2.34 -9.85 12.55
CA THR A 85 1.55 -11.00 12.99
C THR A 85 0.20 -11.04 12.27
N ARG A 86 -0.40 -12.22 12.14
CA ARG A 86 -1.71 -12.36 11.47
C ARG A 86 -2.75 -11.38 12.00
N ARG A 87 -2.89 -11.27 13.32
CA ARG A 87 -3.82 -10.32 13.96
C ARG A 87 -3.39 -8.86 13.78
N GLY A 88 -2.11 -8.60 13.90
CA GLY A 88 -1.53 -7.26 13.77
C GLY A 88 -1.71 -6.69 12.38
N THR A 89 -1.42 -7.48 11.34
CA THR A 89 -1.58 -7.08 9.92
C THR A 89 -3.04 -6.75 9.59
N ILE A 90 -3.99 -7.57 10.06
CA ILE A 90 -5.41 -7.29 9.83
C ILE A 90 -5.81 -5.98 10.52
N ALA A 91 -5.43 -5.79 11.78
CA ALA A 91 -5.75 -4.56 12.51
C ALA A 91 -5.06 -3.33 11.91
N ALA A 92 -3.82 -3.45 11.43
CA ALA A 92 -3.10 -2.38 10.73
C ALA A 92 -3.82 -1.98 9.43
N CYS A 93 -4.20 -2.96 8.61
CA CYS A 93 -4.96 -2.71 7.38
C CYS A 93 -6.28 -1.97 7.67
N GLU A 94 -7.01 -2.35 8.70
CA GLU A 94 -8.26 -1.68 9.09
C GLU A 94 -8.03 -0.23 9.53
N ARG A 95 -6.93 0.05 10.24
CA ARG A 95 -6.55 1.43 10.55
C ARG A 95 -6.19 2.23 9.30
N SER A 96 -5.44 1.63 8.36
CA SER A 96 -5.09 2.25 7.09
C SER A 96 -6.32 2.57 6.26
N LEU A 97 -7.27 1.64 6.12
CA LEU A 97 -8.54 1.86 5.44
C LEU A 97 -9.33 3.02 6.04
N LYS A 98 -9.35 3.12 7.38
CA LYS A 98 -10.01 4.24 8.08
C LYS A 98 -9.35 5.58 7.78
N ARG A 99 -8.01 5.67 7.80
CA ARG A 99 -7.26 6.89 7.46
C ARG A 99 -7.42 7.29 5.99
N LEU A 100 -7.38 6.32 5.09
CA LEU A 100 -7.61 6.51 3.66
C LEU A 100 -9.07 6.85 3.31
N GLY A 101 -10.02 6.62 4.23
CA GLY A 101 -11.45 6.85 3.98
C GLY A 101 -12.02 5.96 2.86
N THR A 102 -11.53 4.72 2.74
CA THR A 102 -11.90 3.78 1.68
C THR A 102 -12.17 2.38 2.24
N ASP A 103 -12.87 1.57 1.48
CA ASP A 103 -13.18 0.17 1.80
C ASP A 103 -12.10 -0.82 1.33
N ARG A 104 -11.17 -0.39 0.45
CA ARG A 104 -10.12 -1.25 -0.12
C ARG A 104 -8.80 -0.53 -0.35
N ILE A 105 -7.71 -1.30 -0.27
CA ILE A 105 -6.38 -0.94 -0.77
C ILE A 105 -6.10 -1.81 -2.00
N ASP A 106 -5.52 -1.22 -3.06
CA ASP A 106 -5.28 -1.99 -4.29
C ASP A 106 -4.08 -2.91 -4.16
N LEU A 107 -2.99 -2.46 -3.52
CA LEU A 107 -1.82 -3.27 -3.21
C LEU A 107 -1.37 -3.02 -1.77
N TYR A 108 -1.34 -4.09 -0.95
CA TYR A 108 -0.92 -3.98 0.44
C TYR A 108 0.35 -4.80 0.67
N LEU A 109 1.42 -4.15 1.14
CA LEU A 109 2.76 -4.72 1.24
C LEU A 109 3.19 -4.89 2.70
N LEU A 110 4.03 -5.90 2.97
CA LEU A 110 4.92 -5.87 4.13
C LEU A 110 6.07 -4.92 3.82
N HIS A 111 6.27 -3.89 4.64
CA HIS A 111 7.14 -2.76 4.32
C HIS A 111 8.63 -3.14 4.22
N TRP A 112 9.09 -4.07 5.05
CA TRP A 112 10.38 -4.77 4.98
C TRP A 112 10.36 -6.02 5.84
N ARG A 113 11.34 -6.90 5.68
CA ARG A 113 11.49 -8.11 6.46
C ARG A 113 11.71 -7.77 7.94
N GLY A 114 10.83 -8.28 8.80
CA GLY A 114 10.94 -8.23 10.26
C GLY A 114 11.23 -9.60 10.87
N GLU A 115 11.02 -9.72 12.19
CA GLU A 115 11.26 -10.97 12.94
C GLU A 115 10.04 -11.89 12.95
N VAL A 116 8.86 -11.41 12.59
CA VAL A 116 7.64 -12.22 12.54
C VAL A 116 7.74 -13.22 11.38
N PRO A 117 7.39 -14.50 11.58
CA PRO A 117 7.36 -15.47 10.49
C PRO A 117 6.48 -15.00 9.33
N LEU A 118 7.00 -15.04 8.10
CA LEU A 118 6.29 -14.55 6.89
C LEU A 118 4.96 -15.26 6.66
N ALA A 119 4.82 -16.51 7.11
CA ALA A 119 3.58 -17.25 7.02
C ALA A 119 2.40 -16.55 7.73
N GLU A 120 2.64 -15.87 8.87
CA GLU A 120 1.59 -15.13 9.57
C GLU A 120 1.10 -13.94 8.78
N THR A 121 2.04 -13.18 8.17
CA THR A 121 1.70 -12.05 7.31
C THR A 121 0.94 -12.52 6.06
N LEU A 122 1.39 -13.60 5.44
CA LEU A 122 0.73 -14.20 4.29
C LEU A 122 -0.70 -14.64 4.61
N ASP A 123 -0.90 -15.34 5.74
CA ASP A 123 -2.24 -15.75 6.19
C ASP A 123 -3.18 -14.53 6.39
N ALA A 124 -2.64 -13.42 6.91
CA ALA A 124 -3.38 -12.18 7.07
C ALA A 124 -3.75 -11.58 5.71
N PHE A 125 -2.81 -11.51 4.77
CA PHE A 125 -3.05 -10.98 3.44
C PHE A 125 -4.11 -11.79 2.68
N VAL A 126 -4.02 -13.12 2.73
CA VAL A 126 -5.04 -14.00 2.13
C VAL A 126 -6.43 -13.75 2.73
N ALA A 127 -6.52 -13.59 4.06
CA ALA A 127 -7.78 -13.28 4.73
C ALA A 127 -8.34 -11.90 4.33
N LEU A 128 -7.48 -10.88 4.26
CA LEU A 128 -7.83 -9.52 3.82
C LEU A 128 -8.29 -9.49 2.36
N GLN A 129 -7.61 -10.22 1.48
CA GLN A 129 -7.98 -10.34 0.08
C GLN A 129 -9.35 -11.04 -0.10
N ARG A 130 -9.57 -12.15 0.62
CA ARG A 130 -10.86 -12.85 0.60
C ARG A 130 -12.03 -11.99 1.11
N SER A 131 -11.77 -11.08 2.04
CA SER A 131 -12.77 -10.13 2.56
C SER A 131 -12.93 -8.88 1.69
N GLY A 132 -12.19 -8.74 0.59
CA GLY A 132 -12.23 -7.60 -0.32
C GLY A 132 -11.55 -6.33 0.20
N LYS A 133 -10.87 -6.38 1.35
CA LYS A 133 -10.18 -5.23 1.94
C LYS A 133 -8.89 -4.86 1.21
N ILE A 134 -8.25 -5.84 0.56
CA ILE A 134 -7.12 -5.62 -0.35
C ILE A 134 -7.35 -6.39 -1.66
N ARG A 135 -6.84 -5.85 -2.78
CA ARG A 135 -6.93 -6.53 -4.09
C ARG A 135 -5.72 -7.41 -4.34
N HIS A 136 -4.54 -6.88 -4.08
CA HIS A 136 -3.26 -7.54 -4.23
C HIS A 136 -2.43 -7.39 -2.96
N TYR A 137 -1.46 -8.26 -2.78
CA TYR A 137 -0.51 -8.19 -1.68
C TYR A 137 0.89 -8.60 -2.15
N GLY A 138 1.89 -8.22 -1.38
CA GLY A 138 3.28 -8.57 -1.63
C GLY A 138 4.20 -8.05 -0.53
N VAL A 139 5.43 -7.84 -0.89
CA VAL A 139 6.50 -7.42 0.02
C VAL A 139 7.29 -6.27 -0.60
N SER A 140 8.02 -5.54 0.24
CA SER A 140 8.86 -4.41 -0.15
C SER A 140 10.18 -4.48 0.61
N ASN A 141 11.27 -4.00 0.03
CA ASN A 141 12.59 -3.97 0.65
C ASN A 141 13.08 -5.36 1.12
N PHE A 142 12.83 -6.39 0.33
CA PHE A 142 13.31 -7.75 0.55
C PHE A 142 14.61 -8.00 -0.22
N ASP A 143 15.53 -8.72 0.39
CA ASP A 143 16.69 -9.25 -0.32
C ASP A 143 16.33 -10.54 -1.10
N LEU A 144 17.30 -11.09 -1.82
CA LEU A 144 17.08 -12.29 -2.64
C LEU A 144 16.61 -13.49 -1.80
N GLY A 145 17.20 -13.71 -0.61
CA GLY A 145 16.83 -14.81 0.28
C GLY A 145 15.43 -14.67 0.83
N ASP A 146 15.06 -13.46 1.23
CA ASP A 146 13.71 -13.12 1.70
C ASP A 146 12.67 -13.34 0.59
N MET A 147 13.00 -12.93 -0.66
CA MET A 147 12.13 -13.14 -1.81
C MET A 147 11.95 -14.63 -2.14
N GLU A 148 13.00 -15.43 -2.06
CA GLU A 148 12.91 -16.90 -2.25
C GLU A 148 12.02 -17.54 -1.19
N GLU A 149 12.14 -17.13 0.09
CA GLU A 149 11.25 -17.59 1.16
C GLU A 149 9.79 -17.19 0.87
N TRP A 150 9.55 -15.92 0.52
CA TRP A 150 8.22 -15.41 0.21
C TRP A 150 7.55 -16.16 -0.95
N ILE A 151 8.26 -16.31 -2.08
CA ILE A 151 7.75 -16.99 -3.28
C ILE A 151 7.38 -18.44 -2.96
N ARG A 152 8.21 -19.15 -2.19
CA ARG A 152 7.96 -20.53 -1.77
C ARG A 152 6.70 -20.63 -0.91
N LEU A 153 6.50 -19.73 0.05
CA LEU A 153 5.33 -19.69 0.92
C LEU A 153 4.06 -19.28 0.16
N ALA A 154 4.15 -18.30 -0.70
CA ALA A 154 3.02 -17.78 -1.46
C ALA A 154 2.59 -18.66 -2.65
N GLY A 155 3.33 -19.71 -2.96
CA GLY A 155 2.98 -20.65 -4.03
C GLY A 155 3.31 -20.17 -5.44
N GLY A 156 4.16 -19.14 -5.60
CA GLY A 156 4.66 -18.70 -6.90
C GLY A 156 4.97 -17.20 -6.98
N ALA A 157 5.71 -16.81 -8.00
CA ALA A 157 6.20 -15.43 -8.19
C ALA A 157 5.08 -14.40 -8.48
N ALA A 158 3.90 -14.83 -8.90
CA ALA A 158 2.79 -13.92 -9.24
C ALA A 158 2.23 -13.13 -8.02
N THR A 159 2.57 -13.55 -6.80
CA THR A 159 2.16 -12.90 -5.55
C THR A 159 3.26 -12.06 -4.92
N ALA A 160 4.43 -11.97 -5.57
CA ALA A 160 5.55 -11.20 -5.09
C ALA A 160 5.67 -9.88 -5.85
N THR A 161 5.95 -8.82 -5.13
CA THR A 161 6.27 -7.50 -5.71
C THR A 161 7.26 -6.81 -4.79
N ASP A 162 8.16 -6.06 -5.36
CA ASP A 162 9.15 -5.25 -4.67
C ASP A 162 9.01 -3.78 -5.10
#